data_b353d0ba5cea832847e2cc75f7f57c81
#
_entry.id   b353d0ba5cea832847e2cc75f7f57c81
#
_cell.length_a   1.000
_cell.length_b   1.000
_cell.length_c   1.000
_cell.angle_alpha   90.00
_cell.angle_beta   90.00
_cell.angle_gamma   90.00
#
_symmetry.space_group_name_H-M   'P 1'
#
loop_
_entity.id
_entity.type
_entity.pdbx_description
1 polymer ?
#
loop_
_entity_poly.entity_id
_entity_poly.type
_entity_poly.pdbx_seq_one_letter_code
_entity_poly.pdbx_strand_id
1 'polypeptide(L)'
;MEIKGKVHCFFEQSGTFKNEFIKLGIPAEDYDIQNNFGETDHTDDLFRVIEDAYDGKPSLFDRIRGGQEDLIIAFFPCIYFSCLSQMSIYWGCTNYRKLSYKERTNEILKRVANREYFFGLAAKMLCVAQERGIRLIMENPWSQQTYLKANFILPPTMVDNNRRLRGDYFTKPTAYWFINCEPTHGFSEQCDKKSIRILDCKAGKEAGVCSEERSMISPDYARNFICDFILGKEQINSQLSLF
;
A
#
# COMPACT_ATOMS: atom_id res chain seq x y z
N MET A 1 -0.43 19.20 -0.53
CA MET A 1 -1.50 19.55 0.45
C MET A 1 -0.89 19.92 1.80
N GLU A 2 -1.56 20.72 2.64
CA GLU A 2 -1.17 20.99 4.02
C GLU A 2 -1.75 19.93 4.96
N ILE A 3 -0.96 19.48 5.93
CA ILE A 3 -1.39 18.54 6.99
C ILE A 3 -1.12 19.24 8.32
N LYS A 4 -2.20 19.61 9.04
CA LYS A 4 -2.13 20.34 10.32
C LYS A 4 -2.06 19.41 11.53
N GLY A 5 -2.58 18.19 11.38
CA GLY A 5 -2.60 17.15 12.38
C GLY A 5 -1.51 16.12 12.18
N LYS A 6 -1.90 14.85 12.08
CA LYS A 6 -0.98 13.73 11.91
C LYS A 6 -1.34 12.84 10.71
N VAL A 7 -0.40 12.00 10.32
CA VAL A 7 -0.58 10.96 9.31
C VAL A 7 -0.77 9.60 10.00
N HIS A 8 -1.76 8.85 9.55
CA HIS A 8 -2.04 7.50 9.98
C HIS A 8 -1.69 6.53 8.85
N CYS A 9 -0.60 5.77 9.01
CA CYS A 9 -0.15 4.79 8.03
C CYS A 9 -0.80 3.44 8.31
N PHE A 10 -1.83 3.07 7.55
CA PHE A 10 -2.57 1.83 7.71
C PHE A 10 -1.93 0.70 6.91
N PHE A 11 -1.90 -0.51 7.48
CA PHE A 11 -1.28 -1.70 6.90
C PHE A 11 0.21 -1.51 6.61
N GLU A 12 0.89 -0.75 7.44
CA GLU A 12 2.32 -0.53 7.37
C GLU A 12 3.02 -1.08 8.63
N GLN A 13 3.79 -2.16 8.47
CA GLN A 13 4.57 -2.73 9.58
C GLN A 13 6.06 -2.34 9.53
N SER A 14 6.52 -1.74 8.43
CA SER A 14 7.94 -1.39 8.24
C SER A 14 8.30 0.00 8.71
N GLY A 15 7.32 0.82 9.04
CA GLY A 15 7.52 2.21 9.44
C GLY A 15 8.12 3.13 8.35
N THR A 16 8.21 2.66 7.10
CA THR A 16 8.93 3.39 6.04
C THR A 16 8.31 4.76 5.76
N PHE A 17 7.00 4.81 5.49
CA PHE A 17 6.31 6.09 5.25
C PHE A 17 6.18 6.91 6.52
N LYS A 18 5.81 6.26 7.65
CA LYS A 18 5.77 6.91 8.95
C LYS A 18 7.06 7.68 9.24
N ASN A 19 8.20 6.99 9.13
CA ASN A 19 9.50 7.57 9.45
C ASN A 19 9.87 8.72 8.49
N GLU A 20 9.51 8.64 7.21
CA GLU A 20 9.77 9.74 6.26
C GLU A 20 8.86 10.95 6.52
N PHE A 21 7.60 10.78 6.93
CA PHE A 21 6.77 11.90 7.40
C PHE A 21 7.36 12.58 8.62
N ILE A 22 7.82 11.80 9.61
CA ILE A 22 8.46 12.34 10.84
C ILE A 22 9.72 13.14 10.49
N LYS A 23 10.57 12.64 9.58
CA LYS A 23 11.77 13.37 9.11
C LYS A 23 11.42 14.66 8.39
N LEU A 24 10.26 14.75 7.77
CA LEU A 24 9.75 15.97 7.12
C LEU A 24 9.03 16.91 8.11
N GLY A 25 9.04 16.60 9.41
CA GLY A 25 8.44 17.40 10.46
C GLY A 25 6.92 17.23 10.61
N ILE A 26 6.36 16.17 10.05
CA ILE A 26 4.92 15.87 10.13
C ILE A 26 4.73 14.69 11.08
N PRO A 27 3.95 14.84 12.17
CA PRO A 27 3.64 13.73 13.06
C PRO A 27 2.99 12.58 12.31
N ALA A 28 3.45 11.35 12.56
CA ALA A 28 2.91 10.17 11.93
C ALA A 28 2.97 8.97 12.87
N GLU A 29 2.02 8.05 12.72
CA GLU A 29 1.98 6.78 13.43
C GLU A 29 1.45 5.68 12.49
N ASP A 30 1.86 4.45 12.72
CA ASP A 30 1.47 3.31 11.89
C ASP A 30 0.64 2.26 12.63
N TYR A 31 -0.13 1.52 11.85
CA TYR A 31 -1.09 0.54 12.32
C TYR A 31 -1.03 -0.71 11.43
N ASP A 32 -0.76 -1.85 12.03
CA ASP A 32 -0.84 -3.15 11.38
C ASP A 32 -1.12 -4.22 12.44
N ILE A 33 -1.73 -5.34 12.06
CA ILE A 33 -1.89 -6.47 12.96
C ILE A 33 -0.57 -7.19 13.23
N GLN A 34 0.43 -6.99 12.37
CA GLN A 34 1.76 -7.58 12.45
C GLN A 34 2.78 -6.53 12.92
N ASN A 35 3.78 -7.00 13.65
CA ASN A 35 4.92 -6.18 14.06
C ASN A 35 6.22 -6.96 13.89
N ASN A 36 6.45 -7.49 12.68
CA ASN A 36 7.63 -8.35 12.42
C ASN A 36 8.94 -7.57 12.45
N PHE A 37 8.90 -6.25 12.25
CA PHE A 37 10.08 -5.38 12.24
C PHE A 37 10.29 -4.62 13.55
N GLY A 38 9.35 -4.71 14.51
CA GLY A 38 9.40 -3.93 15.75
C GLY A 38 9.14 -2.43 15.59
N GLU A 39 8.63 -2.01 14.43
CA GLU A 39 8.40 -0.61 14.07
C GLU A 39 6.95 -0.16 14.25
N THR A 40 6.00 -1.10 14.35
CA THR A 40 4.57 -0.82 14.41
C THR A 40 4.19 -0.18 15.75
N ASP A 41 3.63 1.03 15.70
CA ASP A 41 3.20 1.76 16.90
C ASP A 41 1.92 1.14 17.50
N HIS A 42 0.97 0.72 16.63
CA HIS A 42 -0.33 0.18 17.04
C HIS A 42 -0.61 -1.15 16.34
N THR A 43 -0.69 -2.24 17.13
CA THR A 43 -1.03 -3.57 16.62
C THR A 43 -2.55 -3.76 16.62
N ASP A 44 -3.22 -3.15 15.65
CA ASP A 44 -4.67 -3.16 15.52
C ASP A 44 -5.15 -4.07 14.38
N ASP A 45 -6.27 -4.75 14.57
CA ASP A 45 -6.98 -5.44 13.48
C ASP A 45 -7.75 -4.41 12.62
N LEU A 46 -7.08 -3.86 11.63
CA LEU A 46 -7.67 -2.86 10.74
C LEU A 46 -8.87 -3.37 9.94
N PHE A 47 -9.00 -4.67 9.71
CA PHE A 47 -10.18 -5.21 9.03
C PHE A 47 -11.41 -5.03 9.91
N ARG A 48 -11.30 -5.36 11.19
CA ARG A 48 -12.36 -5.12 12.15
C ARG A 48 -12.63 -3.63 12.35
N VAL A 49 -11.59 -2.82 12.42
CA VAL A 49 -11.71 -1.35 12.51
C VAL A 49 -12.54 -0.78 11.37
N ILE A 50 -12.29 -1.24 10.13
CA ILE A 50 -13.02 -0.80 8.94
C ILE A 50 -14.49 -1.27 9.01
N GLU A 51 -14.74 -2.52 9.39
CA GLU A 51 -16.09 -3.06 9.51
C GLU A 51 -16.89 -2.33 10.59
N ASP A 52 -16.33 -2.15 11.78
CA ASP A 52 -16.97 -1.45 12.88
C ASP A 52 -17.29 0.02 12.50
N ALA A 53 -16.35 0.70 11.80
CA ALA A 53 -16.59 2.06 11.31
C ALA A 53 -17.73 2.13 10.27
N TYR A 54 -17.78 1.19 9.35
CA TYR A 54 -18.81 1.10 8.32
C TYR A 54 -20.19 0.77 8.91
N ASP A 55 -20.24 -0.07 9.94
CA ASP A 55 -21.45 -0.43 10.67
C ASP A 55 -21.91 0.66 11.67
N GLY A 56 -21.22 1.79 11.76
CA GLY A 56 -21.52 2.89 12.69
C GLY A 56 -21.16 2.58 14.14
N LYS A 57 -20.33 1.58 14.40
CA LYS A 57 -19.81 1.24 15.73
C LYS A 57 -18.59 2.09 16.08
N PRO A 58 -18.28 2.27 17.37
CA PRO A 58 -17.05 2.95 17.79
C PRO A 58 -15.81 2.30 17.21
N SER A 59 -14.93 3.10 16.62
CA SER A 59 -13.75 2.62 15.92
C SER A 59 -12.59 3.61 15.99
N LEU A 60 -11.42 3.22 15.48
CA LEU A 60 -10.26 4.11 15.30
C LEU A 60 -10.63 5.35 14.46
N PHE A 61 -11.50 5.21 13.46
CA PHE A 61 -11.91 6.33 12.60
C PHE A 61 -12.58 7.50 13.37
N ASP A 62 -13.11 7.26 14.58
CA ASP A 62 -13.70 8.32 15.42
C ASP A 62 -12.65 9.26 16.02
N ARG A 63 -11.38 8.85 16.01
CA ARG A 63 -10.25 9.65 16.51
C ARG A 63 -9.52 10.39 15.41
N ILE A 64 -9.80 10.08 14.15
CA ILE A 64 -9.15 10.68 12.97
C ILE A 64 -9.97 11.88 12.53
N ARG A 65 -9.33 13.02 12.46
CA ARG A 65 -9.98 14.30 12.15
C ARG A 65 -9.98 14.54 10.64
N GLY A 66 -11.12 14.92 10.11
CA GLY A 66 -11.30 15.24 8.71
C GLY A 66 -10.72 16.60 8.28
N GLY A 67 -10.98 16.99 7.05
CA GLY A 67 -10.56 18.28 6.48
C GLY A 67 -9.05 18.39 6.29
N GLN A 68 -8.42 19.43 6.82
CA GLN A 68 -6.98 19.67 6.71
C GLN A 68 -6.16 19.10 7.88
N GLU A 69 -6.82 18.45 8.84
CA GLU A 69 -6.15 17.97 10.04
C GLU A 69 -5.35 16.70 9.72
N ASP A 70 -5.99 15.56 9.69
CA ASP A 70 -5.31 14.28 9.58
C ASP A 70 -5.33 13.74 8.14
N LEU A 71 -4.45 12.79 7.85
CA LEU A 71 -4.37 12.06 6.59
C LEU A 71 -4.19 10.58 6.88
N ILE A 72 -4.98 9.72 6.24
CA ILE A 72 -4.70 8.29 6.19
C ILE A 72 -3.93 7.98 4.91
N ILE A 73 -2.83 7.23 5.00
CA ILE A 73 -2.23 6.53 3.88
C ILE A 73 -2.33 5.03 4.15
N ALA A 74 -3.00 4.29 3.27
CA ALA A 74 -3.32 2.89 3.46
C ALA A 74 -2.66 2.01 2.39
N PHE A 75 -1.75 1.12 2.81
CA PHE A 75 -1.12 0.11 1.96
C PHE A 75 -1.98 -1.16 1.97
N PHE A 76 -3.17 -1.04 1.37
CA PHE A 76 -4.20 -2.06 1.49
C PHE A 76 -3.72 -3.43 0.96
N PRO A 77 -3.91 -4.54 1.70
CA PRO A 77 -3.38 -5.84 1.34
C PRO A 77 -3.82 -6.32 -0.04
N CYS A 78 -2.87 -6.59 -0.92
CA CYS A 78 -3.12 -6.97 -2.32
C CYS A 78 -3.10 -8.48 -2.58
N ILE A 79 -2.92 -9.30 -1.55
CA ILE A 79 -2.65 -10.75 -1.68
C ILE A 79 -3.72 -11.51 -2.49
N TYR A 80 -4.98 -11.12 -2.39
CA TYR A 80 -6.08 -11.76 -3.14
C TYR A 80 -6.40 -11.08 -4.46
N PHE A 81 -5.83 -9.92 -4.73
CA PHE A 81 -6.03 -9.17 -5.96
C PHE A 81 -4.94 -9.46 -6.99
N SER A 82 -3.73 -9.77 -6.55
CA SER A 82 -2.58 -10.02 -7.42
C SER A 82 -2.70 -11.34 -8.19
N CYS A 83 -2.39 -11.31 -9.49
CA CYS A 83 -2.32 -12.51 -10.32
C CYS A 83 -1.18 -13.46 -9.91
N LEU A 84 -0.10 -12.95 -9.29
CA LEU A 84 1.01 -13.80 -8.82
C LEU A 84 0.55 -14.82 -7.79
N SER A 85 -0.36 -14.47 -6.91
CA SER A 85 -0.92 -15.41 -5.94
C SER A 85 -1.86 -16.44 -6.60
N GLN A 86 -2.40 -16.16 -7.79
CA GLN A 86 -3.16 -17.13 -8.58
C GLN A 86 -2.24 -18.16 -9.22
N MET A 87 -1.04 -17.79 -9.65
CA MET A 87 -0.09 -18.70 -10.28
C MET A 87 0.27 -19.90 -9.39
N SER A 88 0.34 -19.70 -8.07
CA SER A 88 0.62 -20.77 -7.13
C SER A 88 -0.48 -21.85 -7.09
N ILE A 89 -1.71 -21.52 -7.46
CA ILE A 89 -2.87 -22.41 -7.44
C ILE A 89 -3.17 -22.98 -8.83
N TYR A 90 -3.10 -22.14 -9.88
CA TYR A 90 -3.56 -22.52 -11.22
C TYR A 90 -2.48 -23.12 -12.12
N TRP A 91 -1.22 -22.75 -11.94
CA TRP A 91 -0.15 -23.05 -12.90
C TRP A 91 0.79 -24.17 -12.46
N GLY A 92 0.35 -25.00 -11.53
CA GLY A 92 1.04 -26.23 -11.24
C GLY A 92 2.16 -26.11 -10.23
N CYS A 93 2.02 -25.21 -9.27
CA CYS A 93 2.79 -25.26 -8.04
C CYS A 93 2.81 -26.69 -7.48
N THR A 94 3.96 -27.16 -7.01
CA THR A 94 4.16 -28.54 -6.53
C THR A 94 3.16 -28.92 -5.45
N ASN A 95 2.79 -27.99 -4.59
CA ASN A 95 1.81 -28.24 -3.53
C ASN A 95 0.39 -28.44 -4.10
N TYR A 96 -0.02 -27.62 -5.07
CA TYR A 96 -1.33 -27.74 -5.69
C TYR A 96 -1.49 -29.04 -6.50
N ARG A 97 -0.44 -29.52 -7.17
CA ARG A 97 -0.45 -30.79 -7.91
C ARG A 97 -0.71 -32.01 -7.03
N LYS A 98 -0.32 -31.95 -5.74
CA LYS A 98 -0.51 -33.03 -4.77
C LYS A 98 -1.93 -33.13 -4.24
N LEU A 99 -2.76 -32.10 -4.43
CA LEU A 99 -4.14 -32.05 -3.94
C LEU A 99 -5.07 -32.87 -4.85
N SER A 100 -6.05 -33.51 -4.24
CA SER A 100 -7.20 -34.09 -4.95
C SER A 100 -8.04 -33.02 -5.64
N TYR A 101 -8.89 -33.39 -6.58
CA TYR A 101 -9.77 -32.41 -7.25
C TYR A 101 -10.67 -31.65 -6.28
N LYS A 102 -11.19 -32.32 -5.24
CA LYS A 102 -12.04 -31.72 -4.22
C LYS A 102 -11.27 -30.67 -3.40
N GLU A 103 -10.06 -30.99 -2.98
CA GLU A 103 -9.20 -30.06 -2.24
C GLU A 103 -8.83 -28.84 -3.09
N ARG A 104 -8.50 -29.04 -4.38
CA ARG A 104 -8.24 -27.93 -5.33
C ARG A 104 -9.46 -27.03 -5.45
N THR A 105 -10.65 -27.61 -5.58
CA THR A 105 -11.89 -26.84 -5.65
C THR A 105 -12.13 -26.03 -4.37
N ASN A 106 -11.91 -26.64 -3.20
CA ASN A 106 -12.05 -25.96 -1.93
C ASN A 106 -11.07 -24.77 -1.80
N GLU A 107 -9.82 -24.93 -2.23
CA GLU A 107 -8.84 -23.82 -2.22
C GLU A 107 -9.25 -22.68 -3.17
N ILE A 108 -9.82 -23.00 -4.33
CA ILE A 108 -10.37 -22.01 -5.25
C ILE A 108 -11.53 -21.25 -4.61
N LEU A 109 -12.49 -21.96 -4.02
CA LEU A 109 -13.66 -21.35 -3.38
C LEU A 109 -13.26 -20.47 -2.20
N LYS A 110 -12.35 -20.95 -1.35
CA LYS A 110 -11.79 -20.17 -0.24
C LYS A 110 -11.14 -18.88 -0.75
N ARG A 111 -10.39 -18.96 -1.86
CA ARG A 111 -9.74 -17.79 -2.45
C ARG A 111 -10.76 -16.80 -3.01
N VAL A 112 -11.82 -17.27 -3.66
CA VAL A 112 -12.90 -16.40 -4.14
C VAL A 112 -13.54 -15.67 -2.97
N ALA A 113 -13.94 -16.38 -1.91
CA ALA A 113 -14.54 -15.78 -0.72
C ALA A 113 -13.62 -14.73 -0.07
N ASN A 114 -12.33 -15.04 0.08
CA ASN A 114 -11.36 -14.08 0.62
C ASN A 114 -11.21 -12.84 -0.28
N ARG A 115 -11.25 -13.02 -1.60
CA ARG A 115 -11.17 -11.90 -2.56
C ARG A 115 -12.39 -10.98 -2.43
N GLU A 116 -13.58 -11.54 -2.35
CA GLU A 116 -14.82 -10.78 -2.15
C GLU A 116 -14.80 -10.03 -0.83
N TYR A 117 -14.33 -10.68 0.23
CA TYR A 117 -14.18 -10.04 1.54
C TYR A 117 -13.21 -8.86 1.51
N PHE A 118 -12.02 -9.03 0.94
CA PHE A 118 -11.03 -7.94 0.81
C PHE A 118 -11.53 -6.81 -0.09
N PHE A 119 -12.24 -7.15 -1.17
CA PHE A 119 -12.86 -6.16 -2.03
C PHE A 119 -13.90 -5.34 -1.27
N GLY A 120 -14.74 -5.99 -0.49
CA GLY A 120 -15.73 -5.34 0.37
C GLY A 120 -15.08 -4.42 1.40
N LEU A 121 -13.98 -4.85 2.04
CA LEU A 121 -13.23 -4.03 3.00
C LEU A 121 -12.62 -2.79 2.34
N ALA A 122 -12.03 -2.91 1.15
CA ALA A 122 -11.50 -1.75 0.43
C ALA A 122 -12.62 -0.75 0.12
N ALA A 123 -13.76 -1.22 -0.39
CA ALA A 123 -14.91 -0.37 -0.67
C ALA A 123 -15.48 0.30 0.59
N LYS A 124 -15.62 -0.43 1.70
CA LYS A 124 -16.06 0.09 3.00
C LYS A 124 -15.13 1.18 3.52
N MET A 125 -13.81 0.95 3.46
CA MET A 125 -12.81 1.94 3.90
C MET A 125 -12.92 3.26 3.13
N LEU A 126 -13.06 3.19 1.79
CA LEU A 126 -13.25 4.39 0.96
C LEU A 126 -14.57 5.10 1.30
N CYS A 127 -15.65 4.35 1.51
CA CYS A 127 -16.95 4.88 1.88
C CYS A 127 -16.88 5.63 3.24
N VAL A 128 -16.32 5.01 4.27
CA VAL A 128 -16.14 5.61 5.60
C VAL A 128 -15.32 6.89 5.52
N ALA A 129 -14.23 6.89 4.78
CA ALA A 129 -13.40 8.08 4.59
C ALA A 129 -14.19 9.20 3.90
N GLN A 130 -14.94 8.85 2.84
CA GLN A 130 -15.77 9.82 2.10
C GLN A 130 -16.86 10.43 2.98
N GLU A 131 -17.61 9.62 3.71
CA GLU A 131 -18.72 10.08 4.55
C GLU A 131 -18.26 10.95 5.74
N ARG A 132 -17.10 10.63 6.30
CA ARG A 132 -16.54 11.37 7.44
C ARG A 132 -15.65 12.56 7.05
N GLY A 133 -15.49 12.83 5.75
CA GLY A 133 -14.62 13.90 5.26
C GLY A 133 -13.14 13.70 5.62
N ILE A 134 -12.72 12.45 5.86
CA ILE A 134 -11.32 12.10 6.18
C ILE A 134 -10.54 11.97 4.87
N ARG A 135 -9.38 12.60 4.79
CA ARG A 135 -8.47 12.45 3.66
C ARG A 135 -7.82 11.07 3.72
N LEU A 136 -7.94 10.32 2.63
CA LEU A 136 -7.39 8.98 2.51
C LEU A 136 -6.66 8.82 1.18
N ILE A 137 -5.47 8.23 1.22
CA ILE A 137 -4.74 7.75 0.04
C ILE A 137 -4.61 6.24 0.18
N MET A 138 -5.31 5.48 -0.67
CA MET A 138 -5.18 4.01 -0.71
C MET A 138 -4.21 3.61 -1.81
N GLU A 139 -3.24 2.76 -1.49
CA GLU A 139 -2.26 2.18 -2.41
C GLU A 139 -2.64 0.75 -2.77
N ASN A 140 -2.46 0.38 -4.05
CA ASN A 140 -2.46 -1.03 -4.44
C ASN A 140 -1.63 -1.27 -5.72
N PRO A 141 -0.92 -2.40 -5.87
CA PRO A 141 -0.20 -2.73 -7.09
C PRO A 141 -1.11 -2.76 -8.33
N TRP A 142 -0.63 -2.25 -9.47
CA TRP A 142 -1.45 -2.06 -10.67
C TRP A 142 -1.09 -2.95 -11.85
N SER A 143 0.17 -3.18 -12.19
CA SER A 143 0.57 -3.90 -13.41
C SER A 143 0.16 -5.36 -13.43
N GLN A 144 0.23 -6.02 -12.29
CA GLN A 144 -0.15 -7.42 -12.12
C GLN A 144 -1.48 -7.56 -11.37
N GLN A 145 -2.16 -6.47 -11.20
CA GLN A 145 -3.41 -6.35 -10.49
C GLN A 145 -4.55 -6.52 -11.48
N THR A 146 -5.03 -7.72 -11.63
CA THR A 146 -6.11 -8.00 -12.56
C THR A 146 -7.48 -7.73 -11.98
N TYR A 147 -7.67 -8.01 -10.68
CA TYR A 147 -9.02 -7.97 -10.10
C TYR A 147 -9.52 -6.54 -9.86
N LEU A 148 -8.81 -5.71 -9.14
CA LEU A 148 -9.25 -4.31 -8.93
C LEU A 148 -9.29 -3.53 -10.24
N LYS A 149 -8.33 -3.75 -11.13
CA LYS A 149 -8.28 -3.07 -12.43
C LYS A 149 -9.51 -3.36 -13.29
N ALA A 150 -10.03 -4.57 -13.22
CA ALA A 150 -11.18 -4.99 -14.03
C ALA A 150 -12.53 -4.75 -13.33
N ASN A 151 -12.56 -4.71 -12.00
CA ASN A 151 -13.81 -4.81 -11.24
C ASN A 151 -14.06 -3.67 -10.26
N PHE A 152 -13.03 -2.87 -9.90
CA PHE A 152 -13.25 -1.79 -8.94
C PHE A 152 -13.94 -0.61 -9.64
N ILE A 153 -15.06 -0.18 -9.10
CA ILE A 153 -15.93 0.84 -9.70
C ILE A 153 -15.24 2.20 -9.74
N LEU A 154 -14.43 2.51 -8.73
CA LEU A 154 -13.72 3.77 -8.63
C LEU A 154 -12.36 3.66 -9.35
N PRO A 155 -12.12 4.42 -10.43
CA PRO A 155 -10.80 4.43 -11.06
C PRO A 155 -9.76 5.06 -10.10
N PRO A 156 -8.49 4.66 -10.18
CA PRO A 156 -7.45 5.30 -9.40
C PRO A 156 -7.28 6.76 -9.82
N THR A 157 -7.01 7.63 -8.86
CA THR A 157 -6.74 9.05 -9.10
C THR A 157 -5.43 9.23 -9.87
N MET A 158 -4.42 8.39 -9.55
CA MET A 158 -3.15 8.38 -10.26
C MET A 158 -2.54 6.97 -10.30
N VAL A 159 -1.67 6.75 -11.28
CA VAL A 159 -0.86 5.54 -11.39
C VAL A 159 0.61 5.92 -11.54
N ASP A 160 1.44 5.48 -10.60
CA ASP A 160 2.89 5.54 -10.76
C ASP A 160 3.34 4.29 -11.53
N ASN A 161 3.65 4.46 -12.80
CA ASN A 161 3.99 3.35 -13.69
C ASN A 161 5.40 2.79 -13.44
N ASN A 162 6.28 3.55 -12.79
CA ASN A 162 7.65 3.12 -12.55
C ASN A 162 8.21 3.77 -11.27
N ARG A 163 7.99 3.12 -10.15
CA ARG A 163 8.46 3.57 -8.83
C ARG A 163 9.98 3.75 -8.74
N ARG A 164 10.76 3.03 -9.58
CA ARG A 164 12.22 3.24 -9.67
C ARG A 164 12.59 4.67 -9.98
N LEU A 165 11.80 5.32 -10.83
CA LEU A 165 12.06 6.71 -11.19
C LEU A 165 12.01 7.65 -9.98
N ARG A 166 11.46 7.20 -8.85
CA ARG A 166 11.43 7.91 -7.56
C ARG A 166 12.25 7.22 -6.48
N GLY A 167 13.21 6.37 -6.88
CA GLY A 167 14.16 5.80 -5.94
C GLY A 167 13.73 4.50 -5.27
N ASP A 168 12.69 3.81 -5.78
CA ASP A 168 12.34 2.48 -5.26
C ASP A 168 13.26 1.37 -5.77
N TYR A 169 13.24 0.25 -5.06
CA TYR A 169 13.97 -0.96 -5.46
C TYR A 169 13.37 -1.62 -6.70
N PHE A 170 12.07 -1.47 -6.93
CA PHE A 170 11.32 -2.19 -7.96
C PHE A 170 10.57 -1.25 -8.92
N THR A 171 10.48 -1.67 -10.19
CA THR A 171 9.58 -1.03 -11.18
C THR A 171 8.12 -1.43 -10.96
N LYS A 172 7.61 -1.43 -9.76
CA LYS A 172 6.29 -1.92 -9.40
C LYS A 172 5.22 -0.86 -9.72
N PRO A 173 4.52 -0.91 -10.88
CA PRO A 173 3.42 0.01 -11.14
C PRO A 173 2.38 -0.07 -10.04
N THR A 174 1.96 1.08 -9.56
CA THR A 174 1.13 1.21 -8.36
C THR A 174 0.05 2.25 -8.59
N ALA A 175 -1.18 1.90 -8.24
CA ALA A 175 -2.33 2.80 -8.28
C ALA A 175 -2.58 3.43 -6.91
N TYR A 176 -3.04 4.67 -6.93
CA TYR A 176 -3.41 5.44 -5.76
C TYR A 176 -4.79 6.06 -5.93
N TRP A 177 -5.64 5.87 -4.93
CA TRP A 177 -6.95 6.51 -4.81
C TRP A 177 -6.87 7.58 -3.75
N PHE A 178 -7.08 8.83 -4.14
CA PHE A 178 -7.14 9.98 -3.26
C PHE A 178 -8.61 10.29 -2.96
N ILE A 179 -9.01 10.24 -1.72
CA ILE A 179 -10.36 10.50 -1.24
C ILE A 179 -10.33 11.77 -0.38
N ASN A 180 -11.23 12.70 -0.64
CA ASN A 180 -11.31 14.02 0.00
C ASN A 180 -10.01 14.83 -0.09
N CYS A 181 -9.15 14.49 -1.03
CA CYS A 181 -7.91 15.22 -1.34
C CYS A 181 -7.49 14.92 -2.77
N GLU A 182 -6.57 15.75 -3.30
CA GLU A 182 -6.01 15.60 -4.64
C GLU A 182 -4.48 15.51 -4.55
N PRO A 183 -3.84 14.77 -5.47
CA PRO A 183 -2.39 14.74 -5.54
C PRO A 183 -1.84 16.11 -5.90
N THR A 184 -0.73 16.48 -5.27
CA THR A 184 0.07 17.62 -5.70
C THR A 184 1.05 17.18 -6.80
N HIS A 185 1.72 18.13 -7.41
CA HIS A 185 2.72 17.88 -8.44
C HIS A 185 4.00 18.65 -8.09
N GLY A 186 4.80 18.05 -7.21
CA GLY A 186 6.16 18.48 -6.95
C GLY A 186 7.14 17.82 -7.93
N PHE A 187 8.38 18.24 -7.88
CA PHE A 187 9.48 17.59 -8.59
C PHE A 187 10.52 17.14 -7.58
N SER A 188 10.76 15.83 -7.51
CA SER A 188 11.87 15.26 -6.73
C SER A 188 12.96 14.78 -7.66
N GLU A 189 14.21 15.12 -7.36
CA GLU A 189 15.34 14.58 -8.08
C GLU A 189 15.43 13.08 -7.84
N GLN A 190 15.49 12.33 -8.94
CA GLN A 190 15.41 10.87 -8.90
C GLN A 190 16.79 10.29 -8.67
N CYS A 191 16.89 9.41 -7.69
CA CYS A 191 18.12 8.68 -7.43
C CYS A 191 18.26 7.52 -8.43
N ASP A 192 19.38 7.48 -9.17
CA ASP A 192 19.70 6.37 -10.10
C ASP A 192 20.22 5.16 -9.33
N LYS A 193 19.34 4.50 -8.59
CA LYS A 193 19.67 3.27 -7.85
C LYS A 193 19.60 2.04 -8.75
N LYS A 194 20.58 1.14 -8.62
CA LYS A 194 20.47 -0.22 -9.14
C LYS A 194 19.23 -0.89 -8.57
N SER A 195 18.27 -1.20 -9.42
CA SER A 195 17.09 -1.91 -8.97
C SER A 195 17.19 -3.40 -9.21
N ILE A 196 16.61 -4.13 -8.30
CA ILE A 196 16.36 -5.57 -8.42
C ILE A 196 15.06 -5.73 -9.22
N ARG A 197 15.07 -6.47 -10.31
CA ARG A 197 13.83 -6.82 -11.01
C ARG A 197 13.18 -8.01 -10.32
N ILE A 198 11.88 -7.92 -10.06
CA ILE A 198 11.11 -9.03 -9.46
C ILE A 198 11.24 -10.31 -10.33
N LEU A 199 11.34 -10.16 -11.65
CA LEU A 199 11.47 -11.26 -12.61
C LEU A 199 12.88 -11.86 -12.67
N ASP A 200 13.90 -11.19 -12.15
CA ASP A 200 15.27 -11.72 -12.09
C ASP A 200 15.44 -12.69 -10.91
N CYS A 201 14.38 -12.90 -10.14
CA CYS A 201 14.33 -13.93 -9.10
C CYS A 201 14.20 -15.30 -9.77
N LYS A 202 15.32 -15.99 -9.94
CA LYS A 202 15.34 -17.35 -10.49
C LYS A 202 14.49 -18.27 -9.60
N ALA A 203 13.47 -18.87 -10.17
CA ALA A 203 12.79 -20.01 -9.57
C ALA A 203 13.77 -21.17 -9.52
N GLY A 204 14.38 -21.43 -8.37
CA GLY A 204 15.36 -22.49 -8.19
C GLY A 204 16.22 -22.25 -6.95
N LYS A 205 17.14 -23.13 -6.65
CA LYS A 205 17.93 -23.26 -5.42
C LYS A 205 18.73 -22.03 -4.94
N GLU A 206 18.72 -20.93 -5.67
CA GLU A 206 19.28 -19.65 -5.24
C GLU A 206 18.13 -18.73 -4.84
N ALA A 207 18.26 -18.13 -3.65
CA ALA A 207 17.24 -17.32 -2.99
C ALA A 207 16.68 -16.22 -3.91
N GLY A 208 15.49 -16.44 -4.46
CA GLY A 208 14.69 -15.36 -5.04
C GLY A 208 14.21 -14.41 -3.93
N VAL A 209 13.91 -13.18 -4.30
CA VAL A 209 13.32 -12.19 -3.38
C VAL A 209 12.02 -12.76 -2.82
N CYS A 210 11.92 -12.90 -1.50
CA CYS A 210 10.74 -13.46 -0.84
C CYS A 210 9.53 -12.51 -0.94
N SER A 211 8.35 -12.99 -0.54
CA SER A 211 7.13 -12.17 -0.62
C SER A 211 7.24 -10.89 0.22
N GLU A 212 7.89 -10.98 1.35
CA GLU A 212 8.13 -9.88 2.28
C GLU A 212 9.05 -8.81 1.66
N GLU A 213 10.22 -9.22 1.13
CA GLU A 213 11.14 -8.32 0.44
C GLU A 213 10.49 -7.61 -0.76
N ARG A 214 9.58 -8.29 -1.49
CA ARG A 214 8.83 -7.69 -2.60
C ARG A 214 7.79 -6.68 -2.15
N SER A 215 7.37 -6.73 -0.91
CA SER A 215 6.44 -5.75 -0.33
C SER A 215 7.14 -4.51 0.20
N MET A 216 8.43 -4.59 0.47
CA MET A 216 9.21 -3.46 0.97
C MET A 216 9.21 -2.28 0.00
N ILE A 217 9.15 -1.11 0.57
CA ILE A 217 9.22 0.18 -0.13
C ILE A 217 10.50 0.87 0.32
N SER A 218 11.25 1.48 -0.61
CA SER A 218 12.45 2.20 -0.21
C SER A 218 12.10 3.51 0.52
N PRO A 219 12.90 3.93 1.52
CA PRO A 219 12.73 5.24 2.16
C PRO A 219 12.81 6.40 1.17
N ASP A 220 13.66 6.30 0.15
CA ASP A 220 13.78 7.36 -0.87
C ASP A 220 12.49 7.48 -1.69
N TYR A 221 11.88 6.33 -2.06
CA TYR A 221 10.57 6.37 -2.74
C TYR A 221 9.50 7.00 -1.86
N ALA A 222 9.41 6.58 -0.60
CA ALA A 222 8.43 7.12 0.34
C ALA A 222 8.59 8.64 0.46
N ARG A 223 9.82 9.12 0.65
CA ARG A 223 10.12 10.54 0.75
C ARG A 223 9.77 11.31 -0.52
N ASN A 224 10.17 10.79 -1.69
CA ASN A 224 9.90 11.43 -2.98
C ASN A 224 8.40 11.46 -3.27
N PHE A 225 7.68 10.37 -2.97
CA PHE A 225 6.23 10.32 -3.09
C PHE A 225 5.54 11.35 -2.22
N ILE A 226 5.93 11.45 -0.95
CA ILE A 226 5.38 12.43 -0.01
C ILE A 226 5.63 13.86 -0.51
N CYS A 227 6.84 14.16 -0.96
CA CYS A 227 7.16 15.50 -1.45
C CYS A 227 6.40 15.84 -2.73
N ASP A 228 6.35 14.93 -3.72
CA ASP A 228 5.74 15.19 -5.01
C ASP A 228 4.21 15.23 -4.93
N PHE A 229 3.61 14.19 -4.35
CA PHE A 229 2.17 13.96 -4.49
C PHE A 229 1.35 14.37 -3.27
N ILE A 230 1.99 14.54 -2.10
CA ILE A 230 1.28 14.95 -0.89
C ILE A 230 1.58 16.41 -0.56
N LEU A 231 2.84 16.80 -0.46
CA LEU A 231 3.21 18.15 0.01
C LEU A 231 3.38 19.17 -1.14
N GLY A 232 3.70 18.71 -2.35
CA GLY A 232 4.03 19.60 -3.47
C GLY A 232 5.31 20.39 -3.23
N LYS A 233 6.29 19.81 -2.51
CA LYS A 233 7.57 20.45 -2.19
C LYS A 233 8.66 19.93 -3.11
N GLU A 234 9.47 20.84 -3.64
CA GLU A 234 10.74 20.47 -4.26
C GLU A 234 11.71 19.99 -3.18
N GLN A 235 12.36 18.85 -3.40
CA GLN A 235 13.50 18.45 -2.59
C GLN A 235 14.74 19.18 -3.10
N ILE A 236 15.29 20.05 -2.28
CA ILE A 236 16.65 20.54 -2.46
C ILE A 236 17.57 19.43 -1.94
N ASN A 237 18.26 18.72 -2.84
CA ASN A 237 19.27 17.76 -2.43
C ASN A 237 20.37 18.48 -1.64
N SER A 238 20.46 18.17 -0.36
CA SER A 238 21.53 18.67 0.51
C SER A 238 22.95 18.17 0.11
N GLN A 239 23.07 17.38 -0.95
CA GLN A 239 24.34 16.88 -1.49
C GLN A 239 25.02 17.83 -2.50
N LEU A 240 24.35 18.88 -2.97
CA LEU A 240 24.97 19.87 -3.88
C LEU A 240 25.72 21.01 -3.16
N SER A 241 25.85 20.97 -1.84
CA SER A 241 26.58 22.01 -1.08
C SER A 241 28.07 21.68 -0.85
N LEU A 242 28.69 20.80 -1.63
CA LEU A 242 30.09 20.44 -1.53
C LEU A 242 30.91 20.78 -2.79
N PHE A 243 30.56 21.92 -3.44
CA PHE A 243 31.45 22.57 -4.42
C PHE A 243 31.53 24.05 -4.17
#